data_702b5e5ed062ffb76dfb57dc4a53c27d
#
_entry.id   702b5e5ed062ffb76dfb57dc4a53c27d
#
_cell.length_a   1.000
_cell.length_b   1.000
_cell.length_c   1.000
_cell.angle_alpha   90.00
_cell.angle_beta   90.00
_cell.angle_gamma   90.00
#
_symmetry.space_group_name_H-M   'P 1'
#
loop_
_entity.id
_entity.type
_entity.pdbx_description
1 polymer ?
#
loop_
_entity_poly.entity_id
_entity_poly.type
_entity_poly.pdbx_seq_one_letter_code
_entity_poly.pdbx_strand_id
1 'polypeptide(L)'
;MALASRFTQSISPAGNYRQTKARKVGANVDLWEGTLVMLDAGVAKPYTAAGYAAGATLAGFPECTISNATGSVVTQAYPNTFFRGCEMTISGKAGDLPTEANVGGPVYLKDNFTVGKTNSGTDQAVTLLESTETRNDGYYVILLP
;
A
#
# COMPACT_ATOMS: atom_id res chain seq x y z
N MET A 1 14.91 0.30 0.13
CA MET A 1 13.60 0.95 0.03
C MET A 1 13.40 1.90 1.19
N ALA A 2 13.00 3.11 0.91
CA ALA A 2 12.64 4.06 1.95
C ALA A 2 11.15 3.91 2.24
N LEU A 3 10.80 3.51 3.44
CA LEU A 3 9.42 3.43 3.85
C LEU A 3 8.87 4.83 4.07
N ALA A 4 7.70 5.11 3.52
CA ALA A 4 7.02 6.36 3.80
C ALA A 4 6.68 6.44 5.29
N SER A 5 6.85 7.61 5.86
CA SER A 5 6.31 7.92 7.16
C SER A 5 4.79 8.13 7.04
N ARG A 6 4.17 8.63 8.08
CA ARG A 6 2.72 8.83 8.11
C ARG A 6 2.22 9.69 6.95
N PHE A 7 1.16 9.25 6.30
CA PHE A 7 0.47 10.00 5.26
C PHE A 7 -1.05 9.84 5.44
N THR A 8 -1.75 10.96 5.53
CA THR A 8 -3.21 10.95 5.68
C THR A 8 -3.86 10.87 4.30
N GLN A 9 -4.58 9.80 4.06
CA GLN A 9 -5.28 9.56 2.81
C GLN A 9 -6.68 10.18 2.82
N SER A 10 -7.06 10.73 1.65
CA SER A 10 -8.47 10.95 1.35
C SER A 10 -9.02 9.63 0.83
N ILE A 11 -9.90 9.02 1.60
CA ILE A 11 -10.48 7.72 1.27
C ILE A 11 -11.85 7.93 0.65
N SER A 12 -12.09 7.29 -0.50
CA SER A 12 -13.41 7.20 -1.10
C SER A 12 -13.86 5.74 -1.07
N PRO A 13 -14.32 5.23 0.07
CA PRO A 13 -14.72 3.83 0.18
C PRO A 13 -16.03 3.62 -0.57
N ALA A 14 -16.01 2.71 -1.54
CA ALA A 14 -17.21 2.25 -2.21
C ALA A 14 -17.65 0.93 -1.55
N GLY A 15 -18.65 0.97 -0.68
CA GLY A 15 -19.21 -0.22 -0.08
C GLY A 15 -18.36 -0.85 1.04
N ASN A 16 -18.24 -2.18 1.04
CA ASN A 16 -17.72 -2.96 2.16
C ASN A 16 -16.24 -3.34 2.03
N TYR A 17 -15.39 -2.42 1.60
CA TYR A 17 -13.96 -2.70 1.40
C TYR A 17 -13.13 -2.58 2.67
N ARG A 18 -13.74 -2.31 3.80
CA ARG A 18 -13.11 -2.31 5.11
C ARG A 18 -12.98 -3.74 5.61
N GLN A 19 -11.79 -4.09 6.05
CA GLN A 19 -11.54 -5.36 6.73
C GLN A 19 -10.98 -5.09 8.12
N THR A 20 -11.80 -5.33 9.13
CA THR A 20 -11.40 -5.15 10.53
C THR A 20 -11.10 -6.50 11.14
N LYS A 21 -9.83 -6.77 11.41
CA LYS A 21 -9.34 -8.04 11.94
C LYS A 21 -8.21 -7.80 12.91
N ALA A 22 -8.11 -8.65 13.93
CA ALA A 22 -6.87 -8.74 14.68
C ALA A 22 -5.80 -9.36 13.77
N ARG A 23 -4.60 -8.77 13.78
CA ARG A 23 -3.49 -9.19 12.94
C ARG A 23 -2.26 -9.42 13.79
N LYS A 24 -1.43 -10.38 13.37
CA LYS A 24 -0.06 -10.45 13.84
C LYS A 24 0.73 -9.36 13.12
N VAL A 25 1.56 -8.65 13.86
CA VAL A 25 2.39 -7.56 13.34
C VAL A 25 3.85 -7.94 13.47
N GLY A 26 4.62 -7.74 12.42
CA GLY A 26 6.02 -8.08 12.36
C GLY A 26 6.87 -7.38 13.43
N ALA A 27 8.00 -7.97 13.76
CA ALA A 27 8.94 -7.41 14.71
C ALA A 27 9.55 -6.11 14.20
N ASN A 28 9.66 -5.11 15.04
CA ASN A 28 10.30 -3.82 14.75
C ASN A 28 9.76 -3.14 13.49
N VAL A 29 8.44 -3.16 13.27
CA VAL A 29 7.83 -2.51 12.11
C VAL A 29 6.79 -1.48 12.55
N ASP A 30 6.68 -0.44 11.73
CA ASP A 30 5.61 0.54 11.78
C ASP A 30 4.77 0.41 10.51
N LEU A 31 3.47 0.22 10.69
CA LEU A 31 2.50 0.21 9.61
C LEU A 31 1.82 1.59 9.62
N TRP A 32 2.37 2.50 8.83
CA TRP A 32 1.90 3.89 8.81
C TRP A 32 0.54 4.01 8.14
N GLU A 33 -0.34 4.81 8.72
CA GLU A 33 -1.63 5.09 8.09
C GLU A 33 -1.42 5.61 6.65
N GLY A 34 -2.24 5.15 5.72
CA GLY A 34 -2.14 5.54 4.32
C GLY A 34 -1.01 4.92 3.52
N THR A 35 -0.20 4.02 4.11
CA THR A 35 0.83 3.27 3.40
C THR A 35 0.44 1.80 3.27
N LEU A 36 1.00 1.13 2.26
CA LEU A 36 0.59 -0.23 1.92
C LEU A 36 1.18 -1.27 2.87
N VAL A 37 0.36 -2.25 3.19
CA VAL A 37 0.70 -3.38 4.08
C VAL A 37 0.50 -4.68 3.32
N MET A 38 1.42 -5.61 3.51
CA MET A 38 1.30 -6.98 3.03
C MET A 38 1.14 -7.95 4.20
N LEU A 39 0.57 -9.12 3.92
CA LEU A 39 0.52 -10.24 4.84
C LEU A 39 1.50 -11.30 4.34
N ASP A 40 2.53 -11.53 5.12
CA ASP A 40 3.53 -12.57 4.88
C ASP A 40 3.30 -13.71 5.87
N ALA A 41 2.78 -14.82 5.39
CA ALA A 41 2.33 -15.94 6.24
C ALA A 41 1.41 -15.47 7.39
N GLY A 42 0.52 -14.54 7.11
CA GLY A 42 -0.43 -13.99 8.09
C GLY A 42 0.13 -12.88 8.97
N VAL A 43 1.39 -12.49 8.79
CA VAL A 43 2.04 -11.43 9.58
C VAL A 43 2.02 -10.14 8.77
N ALA A 44 1.46 -9.08 9.36
CA ALA A 44 1.39 -7.76 8.72
C ALA A 44 2.76 -7.08 8.74
N LYS A 45 3.21 -6.66 7.59
CA LYS A 45 4.48 -5.96 7.36
C LYS A 45 4.29 -4.85 6.35
N PRO A 46 5.16 -3.83 6.31
CA PRO A 46 5.14 -2.88 5.21
C PRO A 46 5.28 -3.60 3.86
N TYR A 47 4.51 -3.19 2.88
CA TYR A 47 4.56 -3.80 1.55
C TYR A 47 5.94 -3.61 0.92
N THR A 48 6.48 -4.69 0.36
CA THR A 48 7.66 -4.66 -0.50
C THR A 48 7.39 -5.49 -1.76
N ALA A 49 7.95 -5.07 -2.88
CA ALA A 49 7.82 -5.84 -4.12
C ALA A 49 8.46 -7.24 -3.97
N ALA A 50 9.58 -7.33 -3.29
CA ALA A 50 10.25 -8.60 -3.04
C ALA A 50 9.41 -9.54 -2.17
N GLY A 51 8.77 -9.02 -1.13
CA GLY A 51 7.88 -9.81 -0.27
C GLY A 51 6.65 -10.31 -1.02
N TYR A 52 6.06 -9.46 -1.83
CA TYR A 52 4.94 -9.85 -2.68
C TYR A 52 5.34 -10.93 -3.69
N ALA A 53 6.49 -10.77 -4.35
CA ALA A 53 7.03 -11.76 -5.28
C ALA A 53 7.32 -13.10 -4.61
N ALA A 54 7.67 -13.11 -3.33
CA ALA A 54 7.92 -14.31 -2.54
C ALA A 54 6.64 -14.98 -2.00
N GLY A 55 5.46 -14.44 -2.31
CA GLY A 55 4.18 -15.06 -1.96
C GLY A 55 3.35 -14.34 -0.92
N ALA A 56 3.79 -13.18 -0.41
CA ALA A 56 2.97 -12.36 0.46
C ALA A 56 1.76 -11.80 -0.31
N THR A 57 0.69 -11.48 0.40
CA THR A 57 -0.52 -10.93 -0.19
C THR A 57 -0.72 -9.48 0.24
N LEU A 58 -1.39 -8.69 -0.60
CA LEU A 58 -1.73 -7.32 -0.27
C LEU A 58 -2.85 -7.28 0.75
N ALA A 59 -2.63 -6.60 1.89
CA ALA A 59 -3.68 -6.35 2.89
C ALA A 59 -4.43 -5.04 2.61
N GLY A 60 -3.79 -4.08 1.98
CA GLY A 60 -4.31 -2.74 1.78
C GLY A 60 -3.52 -1.72 2.58
N PHE A 61 -4.17 -0.68 3.08
CA PHE A 61 -3.54 0.30 3.95
C PHE A 61 -4.32 0.46 5.26
N PRO A 62 -3.64 0.70 6.40
CA PRO A 62 -4.32 0.79 7.68
C PRO A 62 -5.03 2.13 7.85
N GLU A 63 -6.16 2.11 8.57
CA GLU A 63 -6.89 3.31 8.95
C GLU A 63 -6.08 4.18 9.92
N CYS A 64 -5.34 3.54 10.83
CA CYS A 64 -4.49 4.20 11.81
C CYS A 64 -3.12 3.55 11.81
N THR A 65 -2.10 4.30 12.22
CA THR A 65 -0.75 3.75 12.36
C THR A 65 -0.71 2.66 13.41
N ILE A 66 -0.08 1.55 13.07
CA ILE A 66 0.12 0.40 13.93
C ILE A 66 1.63 0.26 14.14
N SER A 67 2.07 0.25 15.39
CA SER A 67 3.50 0.17 15.70
C SER A 67 3.81 -1.05 16.54
N ASN A 68 4.89 -1.76 16.19
CA ASN A 68 5.46 -2.82 17.00
C ASN A 68 6.97 -2.58 17.14
N ALA A 69 7.36 -1.97 18.26
CA ALA A 69 8.76 -1.68 18.56
C ALA A 69 9.50 -2.85 19.19
N THR A 70 8.85 -4.00 19.37
CA THR A 70 9.47 -5.18 19.98
C THR A 70 10.23 -6.01 18.94
N GLY A 71 11.23 -6.77 19.40
CA GLY A 71 11.97 -7.70 18.54
C GLY A 71 11.23 -9.00 18.21
N SER A 72 9.93 -9.08 18.49
CA SER A 72 9.12 -10.27 18.28
C SER A 72 7.81 -9.91 17.57
N VAL A 73 7.29 -10.86 16.81
CA VAL A 73 5.94 -10.75 16.27
C VAL A 73 4.93 -10.69 17.41
N VAL A 74 4.02 -9.72 17.37
CA VAL A 74 2.97 -9.59 18.36
C VAL A 74 1.59 -9.64 17.70
N THR A 75 0.60 -10.17 18.42
CA THR A 75 -0.80 -10.07 17.99
C THR A 75 -1.35 -8.75 18.52
N GLN A 76 -2.00 -7.98 17.67
CA GLN A 76 -2.66 -6.74 18.08
C GLN A 76 -3.73 -7.04 19.13
N ALA A 77 -3.75 -6.26 20.21
CA ALA A 77 -4.74 -6.39 21.27
C ALA A 77 -6.15 -6.03 20.78
N TYR A 78 -6.23 -5.14 19.78
CA TYR A 78 -7.49 -4.69 19.20
C TYR A 78 -7.49 -4.93 17.70
N PRO A 79 -8.67 -5.20 17.10
CA PRO A 79 -8.79 -5.30 15.65
C PRO A 79 -8.36 -3.99 14.97
N ASN A 80 -7.64 -4.14 13.88
CA ASN A 80 -7.24 -3.01 13.04
C ASN A 80 -7.98 -3.06 11.71
N THR A 81 -8.35 -1.90 11.21
CA THR A 81 -9.04 -1.77 9.93
C THR A 81 -8.05 -1.50 8.83
N PHE A 82 -8.11 -2.33 7.78
CA PHE A 82 -7.37 -2.12 6.53
C PHE A 82 -8.36 -1.84 5.40
N PHE A 83 -8.00 -0.89 4.55
CA PHE A 83 -8.80 -0.55 3.38
C PHE A 83 -8.18 -1.15 2.13
N ARG A 84 -9.03 -1.77 1.32
CA ARG A 84 -8.68 -2.26 -0.02
C ARG A 84 -9.89 -2.17 -0.92
N GLY A 85 -9.70 -2.35 -2.23
CA GLY A 85 -10.80 -2.20 -3.17
C GLY A 85 -11.28 -0.74 -3.28
N CYS A 86 -10.44 0.22 -2.96
CA CYS A 86 -10.77 1.64 -2.95
C CYS A 86 -9.63 2.47 -3.54
N GLU A 87 -9.91 3.75 -3.76
CA GLU A 87 -8.90 4.68 -4.24
C GLU A 87 -7.90 5.04 -3.13
N MET A 88 -6.66 5.23 -3.52
CA MET A 88 -5.65 5.82 -2.64
C MET A 88 -4.72 6.74 -3.42
N THR A 89 -4.20 7.74 -2.73
CA THR A 89 -3.16 8.63 -3.23
C THR A 89 -1.79 8.01 -2.94
N ILE A 90 -0.90 8.03 -3.92
CA ILE A 90 0.39 7.37 -3.81
C ILE A 90 1.46 8.17 -4.59
N SER A 91 2.71 8.00 -4.20
CA SER A 91 3.85 8.63 -4.87
C SER A 91 4.32 7.78 -6.07
N GLY A 92 5.06 8.38 -6.96
CA GLY A 92 5.70 7.69 -8.09
C GLY A 92 7.11 7.23 -7.76
N LYS A 93 7.51 6.11 -8.34
CA LYS A 93 8.87 5.60 -8.23
C LYS A 93 9.79 6.42 -9.14
N ALA A 94 10.82 7.05 -8.54
CA ALA A 94 11.81 7.81 -9.30
C ALA A 94 12.47 6.91 -10.37
N GLY A 95 12.56 7.41 -11.59
CA GLY A 95 13.10 6.67 -12.72
C GLY A 95 12.13 5.73 -13.42
N ASP A 96 10.91 5.57 -12.89
CA ASP A 96 9.87 4.70 -13.46
C ASP A 96 8.47 5.31 -13.30
N LEU A 97 8.39 6.62 -13.44
CA LEU A 97 7.16 7.37 -13.19
C LEU A 97 6.07 7.03 -14.21
N PRO A 98 4.87 6.70 -13.77
CA PRO A 98 3.71 6.64 -14.65
C PRO A 98 3.44 8.00 -15.30
N THR A 99 2.83 7.98 -16.48
CA THR A 99 2.43 9.17 -17.23
C THR A 99 0.94 9.17 -17.48
N GLU A 100 0.42 10.24 -18.05
CA GLU A 100 -1.00 10.31 -18.45
C GLU A 100 -1.39 9.16 -19.38
N ALA A 101 -0.47 8.66 -20.20
CA ALA A 101 -0.72 7.52 -21.08
C ALA A 101 -1.02 6.21 -20.33
N ASN A 102 -0.67 6.12 -19.05
CA ASN A 102 -0.94 4.94 -18.22
C ASN A 102 -2.30 5.01 -17.53
N VAL A 103 -2.99 6.16 -17.58
CA VAL A 103 -4.31 6.32 -16.92
C VAL A 103 -5.32 5.35 -17.54
N GLY A 104 -6.06 4.67 -16.67
CA GLY A 104 -7.02 3.64 -17.07
C GLY A 104 -6.40 2.25 -17.21
N GLY A 105 -5.08 2.14 -17.17
CA GLY A 105 -4.35 0.89 -17.31
C GLY A 105 -3.60 0.48 -16.05
N PRO A 106 -2.83 -0.60 -16.12
CA PRO A 106 -2.10 -1.10 -14.97
C PRO A 106 -0.84 -0.28 -14.69
N VAL A 107 -0.59 -0.06 -13.42
CA VAL A 107 0.69 0.35 -12.86
C VAL A 107 1.03 -0.60 -11.71
N TYR A 108 2.23 -0.54 -11.16
CA TYR A 108 2.73 -1.60 -10.31
C TYR A 108 3.27 -1.05 -9.00
N LEU A 109 2.88 -1.68 -7.89
CA LEU A 109 3.33 -1.29 -6.56
C LEU A 109 4.81 -1.65 -6.39
N LYS A 110 5.63 -0.67 -6.03
CA LYS A 110 7.08 -0.83 -5.89
C LYS A 110 7.53 -0.96 -4.43
N ASP A 111 6.86 -0.24 -3.55
CA ASP A 111 7.07 -0.33 -2.10
C ASP A 111 5.79 0.09 -1.37
N ASN A 112 5.88 0.44 -0.09
CA ASN A 112 4.70 0.76 0.71
C ASN A 112 4.01 2.07 0.33
N PHE A 113 4.62 2.91 -0.52
CA PHE A 113 4.02 4.18 -0.94
C PHE A 113 4.47 4.64 -2.33
N THR A 114 4.96 3.78 -3.20
CA THR A 114 5.32 4.15 -4.58
C THR A 114 4.77 3.18 -5.60
N VAL A 115 4.47 3.73 -6.77
CA VAL A 115 3.99 3.01 -7.93
C VAL A 115 4.87 3.32 -9.14
N GLY A 116 5.11 2.34 -9.98
CA GLY A 116 5.86 2.48 -11.21
C GLY A 116 5.09 2.00 -12.42
N LYS A 117 5.49 2.43 -13.61
CA LYS A 117 4.84 2.02 -14.87
C LYS A 117 5.29 0.65 -15.36
N THR A 118 6.43 0.14 -14.90
CA THR A 118 7.05 -1.09 -15.39
C THR A 118 6.84 -2.22 -14.39
N ASN A 119 6.35 -3.37 -14.88
CA ASN A 119 6.31 -4.58 -14.09
C ASN A 119 7.71 -5.21 -14.05
N SER A 120 8.28 -5.36 -12.85
CA SER A 120 9.60 -5.95 -12.64
C SER A 120 9.54 -7.48 -12.48
N GLY A 121 8.47 -8.12 -12.96
CA GLY A 121 8.25 -9.56 -12.88
C GLY A 121 6.92 -9.90 -12.25
N THR A 122 6.82 -9.88 -10.94
CA THR A 122 5.63 -10.29 -10.19
C THR A 122 5.13 -9.19 -9.25
N ASP A 123 5.21 -7.93 -9.68
CA ASP A 123 4.68 -6.82 -8.89
C ASP A 123 3.15 -6.84 -8.86
N GLN A 124 2.57 -6.38 -7.76
CA GLN A 124 1.12 -6.21 -7.67
C GLN A 124 0.66 -5.12 -8.64
N ALA A 125 -0.19 -5.48 -9.57
CA ALA A 125 -0.81 -4.53 -10.48
C ALA A 125 -1.98 -3.82 -9.80
N VAL A 126 -2.08 -2.52 -10.07
CA VAL A 126 -3.21 -1.67 -9.66
C VAL A 126 -3.60 -0.81 -10.85
N THR A 127 -4.79 -0.23 -10.81
CA THR A 127 -5.25 0.66 -11.89
C THR A 127 -4.89 2.11 -11.57
N LEU A 128 -4.27 2.79 -12.53
CA LEU A 128 -4.02 4.23 -12.41
C LEU A 128 -5.27 5.00 -12.80
N LEU A 129 -5.78 5.83 -11.88
CA LEU A 129 -6.98 6.64 -12.11
C LEU A 129 -6.64 8.08 -12.49
N GLU A 130 -5.63 8.68 -11.86
CA GLU A 130 -5.16 10.02 -12.16
C GLU A 130 -3.65 10.09 -12.11
N SER A 131 -3.05 10.83 -13.04
CA SER A 131 -1.61 11.07 -13.06
C SER A 131 -1.26 12.41 -12.42
N THR A 132 0.03 12.63 -12.19
CA THR A 132 0.53 13.92 -11.68
C THR A 132 0.37 15.04 -12.70
N GLU A 133 0.18 14.72 -13.97
CA GLU A 133 0.00 15.71 -15.04
C GLU A 133 -1.34 16.45 -14.92
N THR A 134 -2.35 15.81 -14.33
CA THR A 134 -3.67 16.43 -14.09
C THR A 134 -3.85 16.88 -12.64
N ARG A 135 -2.96 16.47 -11.75
CA ARG A 135 -3.00 16.86 -10.34
C ARG A 135 -1.89 17.87 -10.04
N ASN A 136 -2.15 18.75 -9.08
CA ASN A 136 -1.17 19.77 -8.69
C ASN A 136 -0.45 19.44 -7.38
N ASP A 137 -0.66 18.25 -6.82
CA ASP A 137 -0.07 17.86 -5.53
C ASP A 137 1.14 16.93 -5.65
N GLY A 138 1.50 16.52 -6.87
CA GLY A 138 2.66 15.63 -7.11
C GLY A 138 2.38 14.15 -6.85
N TYR A 139 1.13 13.77 -6.60
CA TYR A 139 0.76 12.39 -6.32
C TYR A 139 -0.11 11.80 -7.43
N TYR A 140 -0.15 10.47 -7.46
CA TYR A 140 -1.03 9.68 -8.31
C TYR A 140 -2.23 9.19 -7.52
N VAL A 141 -3.33 8.89 -8.20
CA VAL A 141 -4.47 8.18 -7.60
C VAL A 141 -4.56 6.82 -8.26
N ILE A 142 -4.60 5.79 -7.44
CA ILE A 142 -4.72 4.39 -7.88
C ILE A 142 -5.94 3.76 -7.26
N LEU A 143 -6.43 2.70 -7.92
CA LEU A 143 -7.48 1.84 -7.39
C LEU A 143 -6.85 0.53 -6.93
N LEU A 144 -6.94 0.24 -5.63
CA LEU A 144 -6.48 -1.02 -5.07
C LEU A 144 -7.46 -2.15 -5.40
N PRO A 145 -6.95 -3.34 -5.69
CA PRO A 145 -7.80 -4.50 -5.89
C PRO A 145 -8.50 -4.97 -4.62
#